data_23c890d78bb1bb673d8705f84c53bf1e
#
_entry.id   23c890d78bb1bb673d8705f84c53bf1e
#
_cell.length_a   1.000
_cell.length_b   1.000
_cell.length_c   1.000
_cell.angle_alpha   90.00
_cell.angle_beta   90.00
_cell.angle_gamma   90.00
#
_symmetry.space_group_name_H-M   'P 1'
#
loop_
_entity.id
_entity.type
_entity.pdbx_description
1 polymer ?
#
loop_
_entity_poly.entity_id
_entity_poly.type
_entity_poly.pdbx_seq_one_letter_code
_entity_poly.pdbx_strand_id
1 'polypeptide(L)'
;MMKCDMFKKSLSLYSLKYAESVLPESMALCGGSKEKVIPISFAVYLIKTKDKNILVDAGCDTMPGFVMKRFYSPLFVLRQLGLSADEITDVIITHSHHDHIEALRHFRNAVVHITEEEYSSGKKYIPSNMRVNVFKEKNIIDRKIKVMKWGGHSIGSAIVEITVNNITHILAGDECYINNCIAHRIPTGAYYNLEKSRAFVEKYSDKKYRVHTFHDISLKTEKII
;
A
#
# COMPACT_ATOMS: atom_id res chain seq x y z
N MET A 1 -41.62 12.14 17.01
CA MET A 1 -40.16 12.09 17.28
C MET A 1 -39.51 11.38 16.08
N MET A 2 -39.09 12.16 15.10
CA MET A 2 -38.35 11.62 13.92
C MET A 2 -36.92 11.34 14.36
N LYS A 3 -36.53 10.04 14.32
CA LYS A 3 -35.13 9.66 14.44
C LYS A 3 -34.42 10.11 13.17
N CYS A 4 -33.61 11.16 13.33
CA CYS A 4 -32.65 11.57 12.31
C CYS A 4 -31.58 10.47 12.22
N ASP A 5 -31.75 9.52 11.29
CA ASP A 5 -30.69 8.62 10.86
C ASP A 5 -29.63 9.47 10.17
N MET A 6 -28.69 9.99 10.96
CA MET A 6 -27.46 10.52 10.43
C MET A 6 -26.76 9.39 9.69
N PHE A 7 -26.85 9.40 8.37
CA PHE A 7 -26.04 8.55 7.48
C PHE A 7 -24.56 8.68 7.90
N LYS A 8 -24.11 7.73 8.71
CA LYS A 8 -22.68 7.51 8.91
C LYS A 8 -22.13 7.14 7.54
N LYS A 9 -21.60 8.10 6.79
CA LYS A 9 -20.77 7.78 5.62
C LYS A 9 -19.65 6.89 6.12
N SER A 10 -19.80 5.59 5.85
CA SER A 10 -18.87 4.56 6.28
C SER A 10 -17.58 4.70 5.47
N LEU A 11 -16.45 4.51 6.14
CA LEU A 11 -15.16 4.33 5.47
C LEU A 11 -15.29 3.18 4.44
N SER A 12 -14.75 3.39 3.25
CA SER A 12 -14.64 2.37 2.21
C SER A 12 -13.18 2.18 1.81
N LEU A 13 -12.79 0.94 1.57
CA LEU A 13 -11.47 0.54 1.10
C LEU A 13 -11.61 -0.15 -0.26
N TYR A 14 -10.76 0.21 -1.21
CA TYR A 14 -10.68 -0.39 -2.54
C TYR A 14 -9.25 -0.83 -2.81
N SER A 15 -9.10 -2.01 -3.43
CA SER A 15 -7.87 -2.39 -4.12
C SER A 15 -7.94 -1.97 -5.58
N LEU A 16 -6.83 -1.48 -6.13
CA LEU A 16 -6.72 -0.97 -7.49
C LEU A 16 -5.51 -1.64 -8.15
N LYS A 17 -5.73 -2.78 -8.77
CA LYS A 17 -4.70 -3.49 -9.54
C LYS A 17 -4.46 -2.75 -10.85
N TYR A 18 -3.21 -2.33 -11.09
CA TYR A 18 -2.86 -1.57 -12.28
C TYR A 18 -1.90 -2.29 -13.24
N ALA A 19 -1.24 -3.38 -12.81
CA ALA A 19 -0.35 -4.15 -13.67
C ALA A 19 -0.14 -5.58 -13.19
N GLU A 20 0.48 -6.39 -14.05
CA GLU A 20 0.98 -7.73 -13.77
C GLU A 20 2.40 -7.88 -14.29
N SER A 21 3.21 -8.71 -13.63
CA SER A 21 4.54 -9.10 -14.05
C SER A 21 4.91 -10.47 -13.47
N VAL A 22 6.19 -10.80 -13.50
CA VAL A 22 6.75 -11.98 -12.85
C VAL A 22 8.01 -11.59 -12.08
N LEU A 23 8.33 -12.32 -11.01
CA LEU A 23 9.59 -12.17 -10.28
C LEU A 23 10.05 -13.54 -9.72
N PRO A 24 11.35 -13.69 -9.36
CA PRO A 24 11.82 -14.88 -8.68
C PRO A 24 11.08 -15.11 -7.37
N GLU A 25 10.67 -16.36 -7.10
CA GLU A 25 9.97 -16.72 -5.85
C GLU A 25 10.75 -16.30 -4.61
N SER A 26 12.09 -16.36 -4.68
CA SER A 26 12.98 -15.92 -3.60
C SER A 26 12.88 -14.43 -3.24
N MET A 27 12.32 -13.60 -4.09
CA MET A 27 12.03 -12.20 -3.75
C MET A 27 10.70 -12.07 -2.99
N ALA A 28 9.70 -12.86 -3.37
CA ALA A 28 8.39 -12.82 -2.72
C ALA A 28 8.38 -13.56 -1.37
N LEU A 29 9.14 -14.66 -1.24
CA LEU A 29 9.16 -15.53 -0.07
C LEU A 29 10.59 -15.81 0.38
N CYS A 30 10.86 -15.61 1.65
CA CYS A 30 12.13 -15.99 2.25
C CYS A 30 12.34 -17.51 2.12
N GLY A 31 13.49 -17.91 1.55
CA GLY A 31 13.78 -19.33 1.25
C GLY A 31 13.15 -19.85 -0.04
N GLY A 32 12.46 -19.01 -0.80
CA GLY A 32 11.95 -19.37 -2.14
C GLY A 32 13.05 -19.63 -3.16
N SER A 33 12.71 -20.28 -4.28
CA SER A 33 13.64 -20.58 -5.36
C SER A 33 14.05 -19.32 -6.14
N LYS A 34 15.31 -19.23 -6.51
CA LYS A 34 15.84 -18.17 -7.39
C LYS A 34 15.52 -18.44 -8.87
N GLU A 35 15.39 -19.69 -9.25
CA GLU A 35 15.13 -20.13 -10.62
C GLU A 35 13.64 -20.14 -10.96
N LYS A 36 12.80 -20.37 -9.96
CA LYS A 36 11.34 -20.38 -10.12
C LYS A 36 10.82 -18.95 -10.15
N VAL A 37 10.20 -18.57 -11.26
CA VAL A 37 9.47 -17.30 -11.37
C VAL A 37 8.00 -17.50 -11.07
N ILE A 38 7.41 -16.54 -10.36
CA ILE A 38 5.99 -16.53 -10.02
C ILE A 38 5.32 -15.28 -10.57
N PRO A 39 4.05 -15.36 -10.98
CA PRO A 39 3.31 -14.19 -11.40
C PRO A 39 2.97 -13.31 -10.20
N ILE A 40 3.06 -12.00 -10.41
CA ILE A 40 2.68 -10.97 -9.44
C ILE A 40 1.77 -9.94 -10.07
N SER A 41 1.09 -9.17 -9.24
CA SER A 41 0.41 -7.95 -9.62
C SER A 41 1.09 -6.73 -9.01
N PHE A 42 0.66 -5.55 -9.46
CA PHE A 42 0.95 -4.25 -8.85
C PHE A 42 -0.36 -3.56 -8.54
N ALA A 43 -0.51 -3.14 -7.31
CA ALA A 43 -1.72 -2.50 -6.83
C ALA A 43 -1.41 -1.29 -5.95
N VAL A 44 -2.35 -0.36 -5.91
CA VAL A 44 -2.45 0.68 -4.90
C VAL A 44 -3.80 0.55 -4.19
N TYR A 45 -3.97 1.20 -3.04
CA TYR A 45 -5.24 1.15 -2.32
C TYR A 45 -5.83 2.54 -2.18
N LEU A 46 -7.16 2.61 -2.27
CA LEU A 46 -7.91 3.85 -2.05
C LEU A 46 -8.80 3.70 -0.82
N ILE A 47 -8.63 4.59 0.14
CA ILE A 47 -9.49 4.72 1.32
C ILE A 47 -10.35 5.97 1.11
N LYS A 48 -11.67 5.80 1.12
CA LYS A 48 -12.64 6.91 1.06
C LYS A 48 -13.27 7.09 2.42
N THR A 49 -13.19 8.29 2.96
CA THR A 49 -13.93 8.70 4.15
C THR A 49 -14.99 9.73 3.75
N LYS A 50 -15.64 10.36 4.73
CA LYS A 50 -16.58 11.45 4.48
C LYS A 50 -15.91 12.62 3.74
N ASP A 51 -14.70 12.95 4.14
CA ASP A 51 -14.05 14.23 3.76
C ASP A 51 -12.72 14.02 3.02
N LYS A 52 -12.24 12.76 2.87
CA LYS A 52 -10.93 12.44 2.28
C LYS A 52 -10.99 11.30 1.28
N ASN A 53 -10.22 11.44 0.22
CA ASN A 53 -9.81 10.37 -0.68
C ASN A 53 -8.31 10.14 -0.46
N ILE A 54 -7.95 9.06 0.23
CA ILE A 54 -6.59 8.76 0.64
C ILE A 54 -6.06 7.62 -0.22
N LEU A 55 -5.01 7.88 -0.97
CA LEU A 55 -4.33 6.84 -1.73
C LEU A 55 -3.21 6.24 -0.87
N VAL A 56 -3.06 4.92 -0.86
CA VAL A 56 -1.94 4.22 -0.25
C VAL A 56 -1.08 3.68 -1.36
N ASP A 57 0.11 4.22 -1.45
CA ASP A 57 1.07 4.23 -2.55
C ASP A 57 0.54 4.90 -3.83
N ALA A 58 1.45 5.46 -4.60
CA ALA A 58 1.13 6.17 -5.82
C ALA A 58 1.18 5.26 -7.06
N GLY A 59 1.85 4.12 -6.95
CA GLY A 59 2.16 3.27 -8.10
C GLY A 59 3.26 3.85 -8.99
N CYS A 60 3.35 3.38 -10.22
CA CYS A 60 4.30 3.85 -11.22
C CYS A 60 3.69 3.95 -12.60
N ASP A 61 4.23 4.84 -13.46
CA ASP A 61 3.87 4.93 -14.88
C ASP A 61 4.79 4.08 -15.76
N THR A 62 5.94 3.70 -15.25
CA THR A 62 6.92 2.83 -15.92
C THR A 62 7.53 1.89 -14.89
N MET A 63 8.00 0.71 -15.31
CA MET A 63 8.68 -0.22 -14.42
C MET A 63 9.96 -0.73 -15.10
N PRO A 64 11.07 0.01 -15.02
CA PRO A 64 12.33 -0.42 -15.59
C PRO A 64 12.80 -1.76 -15.04
N GLY A 65 13.23 -2.66 -15.93
CA GLY A 65 13.71 -4.00 -15.54
C GLY A 65 12.63 -5.07 -15.41
N PHE A 66 11.35 -4.71 -15.52
CA PHE A 66 10.24 -5.66 -15.49
C PHE A 66 9.47 -5.67 -16.80
N VAL A 67 9.13 -6.86 -17.30
CA VAL A 67 8.20 -7.00 -18.41
C VAL A 67 6.79 -6.93 -17.86
N MET A 68 6.17 -5.74 -17.99
CA MET A 68 4.83 -5.49 -17.50
C MET A 68 3.80 -6.09 -18.45
N LYS A 69 2.88 -6.86 -17.91
CA LYS A 69 1.68 -7.34 -18.59
C LYS A 69 0.47 -6.59 -18.08
N ARG A 70 -0.54 -6.37 -18.95
CA ARG A 70 -1.79 -5.68 -18.57
C ARG A 70 -1.54 -4.41 -17.77
N PHE A 71 -0.60 -3.60 -18.26
CA PHE A 71 -0.23 -2.35 -17.61
C PHE A 71 -1.25 -1.26 -17.91
N TYR A 72 -1.87 -0.76 -16.84
CA TYR A 72 -2.71 0.43 -16.82
C TYR A 72 -2.04 1.44 -15.88
N SER A 73 -2.08 2.74 -16.18
CA SER A 73 -1.55 3.69 -15.21
C SER A 73 -2.42 3.72 -13.93
N PRO A 74 -1.85 4.05 -12.76
CA PRO A 74 -2.65 4.26 -11.54
C PRO A 74 -3.78 5.27 -11.74
N LEU A 75 -3.57 6.30 -12.56
CA LEU A 75 -4.61 7.28 -12.92
C LEU A 75 -5.77 6.66 -13.70
N PHE A 76 -5.49 5.68 -14.56
CA PHE A 76 -6.54 5.01 -15.32
C PHE A 76 -7.48 4.22 -14.38
N VAL A 77 -6.92 3.44 -13.44
CA VAL A 77 -7.73 2.67 -12.51
C VAL A 77 -8.50 3.54 -11.52
N LEU A 78 -7.97 4.71 -11.14
CA LEU A 78 -8.71 5.70 -10.34
C LEU A 78 -9.90 6.30 -11.11
N ARG A 79 -9.71 6.60 -12.39
CA ARG A 79 -10.81 7.11 -13.25
C ARG A 79 -11.96 6.12 -13.40
N GLN A 80 -11.70 4.82 -13.37
CA GLN A 80 -12.76 3.80 -13.36
C GLN A 80 -13.67 3.88 -12.13
N LEU A 81 -13.17 4.44 -11.02
CA LEU A 81 -13.96 4.75 -9.82
C LEU A 81 -14.57 6.16 -9.83
N GLY A 82 -14.48 6.87 -10.97
CA GLY A 82 -14.98 8.23 -11.11
C GLY A 82 -14.13 9.29 -10.38
N LEU A 83 -12.86 9.01 -10.11
CA LEU A 83 -11.94 9.94 -9.42
C LEU A 83 -10.83 10.44 -10.36
N SER A 84 -10.54 11.71 -10.27
CA SER A 84 -9.34 12.34 -10.83
C SER A 84 -8.21 12.38 -9.81
N ALA A 85 -6.98 12.61 -10.27
CA ALA A 85 -5.84 12.80 -9.38
C ALA A 85 -6.01 14.01 -8.44
N ASP A 86 -6.68 15.07 -8.92
CA ASP A 86 -6.89 16.30 -8.15
C ASP A 86 -7.85 16.14 -6.97
N GLU A 87 -8.67 15.07 -6.96
CA GLU A 87 -9.58 14.74 -5.89
C GLU A 87 -8.93 13.90 -4.78
N ILE A 88 -7.67 13.45 -4.98
CA ILE A 88 -6.91 12.77 -3.95
C ILE A 88 -6.40 13.81 -2.95
N THR A 89 -6.81 13.66 -1.70
CA THR A 89 -6.50 14.61 -0.63
C THR A 89 -5.21 14.29 0.11
N ASP A 90 -4.89 13.01 0.20
CA ASP A 90 -3.71 12.49 0.91
C ASP A 90 -3.12 11.31 0.12
N VAL A 91 -1.80 11.19 0.12
CA VAL A 91 -1.08 9.99 -0.35
C VAL A 91 -0.19 9.48 0.77
N ILE A 92 -0.41 8.26 1.20
CA ILE A 92 0.45 7.57 2.16
C ILE A 92 1.44 6.74 1.35
N ILE A 93 2.74 6.98 1.52
CA ILE A 93 3.80 6.18 0.90
C ILE A 93 4.27 5.17 1.92
N THR A 94 4.07 3.88 1.61
CA THR A 94 4.53 2.78 2.46
C THR A 94 6.05 2.70 2.46
N HIS A 95 6.67 2.83 1.29
CA HIS A 95 8.11 2.91 1.11
C HIS A 95 8.46 3.51 -0.26
N SER A 96 9.74 3.80 -0.49
CA SER A 96 10.19 4.60 -1.64
C SER A 96 10.69 3.79 -2.84
N HIS A 97 10.33 2.50 -2.95
CA HIS A 97 10.60 1.76 -4.18
C HIS A 97 9.76 2.31 -5.34
N HIS A 98 10.29 2.12 -6.54
CA HIS A 98 9.81 2.76 -7.75
C HIS A 98 8.30 2.56 -8.00
N ASP A 99 7.83 1.34 -7.85
CA ASP A 99 6.44 0.93 -8.07
C ASP A 99 5.44 1.39 -6.99
N HIS A 100 5.92 2.00 -5.92
CA HIS A 100 5.10 2.57 -4.84
C HIS A 100 5.05 4.11 -4.87
N ILE A 101 6.06 4.79 -5.44
CA ILE A 101 6.18 6.25 -5.31
C ILE A 101 6.30 7.01 -6.65
N GLU A 102 6.67 6.34 -7.75
CA GLU A 102 7.09 7.03 -8.99
C GLU A 102 5.97 7.89 -9.58
N ALA A 103 4.72 7.45 -9.55
CA ALA A 103 3.59 8.21 -10.06
C ALA A 103 3.08 9.32 -9.12
N LEU A 104 3.74 9.55 -7.98
CA LEU A 104 3.35 10.57 -6.98
C LEU A 104 3.21 11.98 -7.59
N ARG A 105 3.98 12.30 -8.62
CA ARG A 105 3.94 13.59 -9.33
C ARG A 105 2.57 13.98 -9.88
N HIS A 106 1.66 13.02 -10.03
CA HIS A 106 0.30 13.27 -10.51
C HIS A 106 -0.65 13.82 -9.44
N PHE A 107 -0.36 13.60 -8.16
CA PHE A 107 -1.26 13.89 -7.04
C PHE A 107 -0.92 15.21 -6.35
N ARG A 108 -0.79 16.29 -7.12
CA ARG A 108 -0.22 17.60 -6.69
C ARG A 108 -1.01 18.29 -5.57
N ASN A 109 -2.30 18.01 -5.45
CA ASN A 109 -3.16 18.58 -4.42
C ASN A 109 -3.08 17.84 -3.07
N ALA A 110 -2.51 16.63 -3.08
CA ALA A 110 -2.46 15.78 -1.90
C ALA A 110 -1.40 16.22 -0.89
N VAL A 111 -1.65 15.86 0.37
CA VAL A 111 -0.60 15.83 1.40
C VAL A 111 0.05 14.46 1.37
N VAL A 112 1.38 14.42 1.22
CA VAL A 112 2.16 13.18 1.25
C VAL A 112 2.51 12.83 2.69
N HIS A 113 2.21 11.61 3.14
CA HIS A 113 2.60 11.09 4.44
C HIS A 113 3.65 10.00 4.24
N ILE A 114 4.84 10.19 4.78
CA ILE A 114 5.99 9.32 4.54
C ILE A 114 6.91 9.31 5.77
N THR A 115 7.58 8.18 6.03
CA THR A 115 8.58 8.11 7.09
C THR A 115 9.84 8.92 6.74
N GLU A 116 10.61 9.31 7.74
CA GLU A 116 11.80 10.15 7.56
C GLU A 116 12.85 9.47 6.65
N GLU A 117 13.04 8.17 6.82
CA GLU A 117 13.99 7.40 6.02
C GLU A 117 13.53 7.25 4.57
N GLU A 118 12.24 6.97 4.37
CA GLU A 118 11.68 6.84 3.02
C GLU A 118 11.60 8.20 2.31
N TYR A 119 11.38 9.29 3.05
CA TYR A 119 11.46 10.63 2.49
C TYR A 119 12.88 10.92 1.97
N SER A 120 13.91 10.55 2.74
CA SER A 120 15.29 10.75 2.34
C SER A 120 15.65 9.95 1.08
N SER A 121 15.23 8.68 1.02
CA SER A 121 15.50 7.78 -0.11
C SER A 121 14.66 8.13 -1.35
N GLY A 122 13.40 8.52 -1.14
CA GLY A 122 12.42 8.79 -2.19
C GLY A 122 12.37 10.24 -2.68
N LYS A 123 13.20 11.13 -2.15
CA LYS A 123 13.14 12.58 -2.41
C LYS A 123 13.09 12.95 -3.89
N LYS A 124 13.77 12.20 -4.75
CA LYS A 124 13.79 12.43 -6.21
C LYS A 124 12.41 12.27 -6.87
N TYR A 125 11.49 11.54 -6.26
CA TYR A 125 10.13 11.32 -6.77
C TYR A 125 9.10 12.32 -6.24
N ILE A 126 9.48 13.12 -5.24
CA ILE A 126 8.57 14.05 -4.55
C ILE A 126 8.78 15.45 -5.15
N PRO A 127 7.82 15.98 -5.92
CA PRO A 127 7.88 17.35 -6.42
C PRO A 127 8.06 18.37 -5.29
N SER A 128 8.92 19.37 -5.50
CA SER A 128 9.30 20.36 -4.47
C SER A 128 8.14 21.21 -3.97
N ASN A 129 7.06 21.30 -4.74
CA ASN A 129 5.85 22.07 -4.40
C ASN A 129 4.78 21.24 -3.68
N MET A 130 5.01 19.96 -3.43
CA MET A 130 4.07 19.13 -2.68
C MET A 130 4.16 19.39 -1.18
N ARG A 131 3.01 19.30 -0.52
CA ARG A 131 2.93 19.31 0.94
C ARG A 131 3.32 17.94 1.47
N VAL A 132 4.33 17.86 2.33
CA VAL A 132 4.83 16.60 2.88
C VAL A 132 4.74 16.62 4.40
N ASN A 133 4.13 15.60 4.95
CA ASN A 133 4.13 15.29 6.38
C ASN A 133 5.09 14.12 6.63
N VAL A 134 6.30 14.45 7.08
CA VAL A 134 7.33 13.47 7.44
C VAL A 134 7.12 13.05 8.90
N PHE A 135 7.13 11.74 9.16
CA PHE A 135 6.98 11.22 10.52
C PHE A 135 8.04 10.14 10.84
N LYS A 136 8.32 9.91 12.12
CA LYS A 136 9.32 8.92 12.56
C LYS A 136 8.73 7.53 12.74
N GLU A 137 7.83 7.37 13.68
CA GLU A 137 7.32 6.04 14.07
C GLU A 137 5.86 5.85 13.68
N LYS A 138 5.05 6.90 13.83
CA LYS A 138 3.60 6.80 13.66
C LYS A 138 2.99 8.12 13.22
N ASN A 139 2.00 8.01 12.34
CA ASN A 139 1.12 9.11 11.95
C ASN A 139 -0.35 8.67 12.04
N ILE A 140 -1.23 9.56 12.48
CA ILE A 140 -2.67 9.33 12.56
C ILE A 140 -3.33 10.26 11.55
N ILE A 141 -3.86 9.67 10.47
CA ILE A 141 -4.56 10.42 9.42
C ILE A 141 -6.01 10.69 9.84
N ASP A 142 -6.63 9.70 10.49
CA ASP A 142 -8.00 9.73 11.01
C ASP A 142 -8.06 8.78 12.23
N ARG A 143 -9.12 8.89 13.04
CA ARG A 143 -9.30 8.00 14.22
C ARG A 143 -9.22 6.51 13.89
N LYS A 144 -9.58 6.14 12.64
CA LYS A 144 -9.62 4.76 12.15
C LYS A 144 -8.44 4.40 11.28
N ILE A 145 -7.58 5.36 10.89
CA ILE A 145 -6.49 5.17 9.93
C ILE A 145 -5.18 5.59 10.58
N LYS A 146 -4.30 4.62 10.79
CA LYS A 146 -2.99 4.82 11.38
C LYS A 146 -1.92 4.32 10.44
N VAL A 147 -0.88 5.09 10.25
CA VAL A 147 0.33 4.69 9.53
C VAL A 147 1.42 4.42 10.55
N MET A 148 2.07 3.30 10.46
CA MET A 148 3.11 2.91 11.42
C MET A 148 4.35 2.41 10.67
N LYS A 149 5.51 2.94 11.04
CA LYS A 149 6.78 2.42 10.60
C LYS A 149 6.93 0.98 11.09
N TRP A 150 7.34 0.10 10.19
CA TRP A 150 7.67 -1.28 10.52
C TRP A 150 9.15 -1.56 10.33
N GLY A 151 9.68 -1.31 9.13
CA GLY A 151 11.10 -1.37 8.84
C GLY A 151 11.63 -2.79 8.61
N GLY A 152 10.82 -3.68 8.10
CA GLY A 152 11.21 -5.03 7.71
C GLY A 152 11.70 -5.10 6.27
N HIS A 153 10.91 -4.58 5.32
CA HIS A 153 11.22 -4.60 3.90
C HIS A 153 12.27 -3.54 3.51
N SER A 154 12.11 -2.31 3.98
CA SER A 154 13.10 -1.23 3.87
C SER A 154 13.28 -0.55 5.22
N ILE A 155 14.30 0.30 5.37
CA ILE A 155 14.65 0.90 6.68
C ILE A 155 13.50 1.72 7.28
N GLY A 156 12.70 2.36 6.43
CA GLY A 156 11.57 3.20 6.81
C GLY A 156 10.21 2.64 6.42
N SER A 157 10.14 1.41 5.87
CA SER A 157 8.88 0.86 5.39
C SER A 157 7.78 0.89 6.45
N ALA A 158 6.58 1.27 6.02
CA ALA A 158 5.42 1.49 6.87
C ALA A 158 4.23 0.64 6.43
N ILE A 159 3.34 0.40 7.36
CA ILE A 159 2.05 -0.27 7.16
C ILE A 159 0.91 0.68 7.49
N VAL A 160 -0.28 0.42 6.93
CA VAL A 160 -1.48 1.18 7.27
C VAL A 160 -2.48 0.28 7.98
N GLU A 161 -2.87 0.65 9.20
CA GLU A 161 -3.94 0.00 9.96
C GLU A 161 -5.25 0.77 9.77
N ILE A 162 -6.31 0.05 9.40
CA ILE A 162 -7.66 0.59 9.23
C ILE A 162 -8.62 -0.24 10.07
N THR A 163 -9.28 0.37 11.05
CA THR A 163 -10.24 -0.35 11.90
C THR A 163 -11.67 0.03 11.54
N VAL A 164 -12.45 -0.96 11.07
CA VAL A 164 -13.85 -0.81 10.71
C VAL A 164 -14.64 -2.00 11.26
N ASN A 165 -15.75 -1.73 11.95
CA ASN A 165 -16.65 -2.76 12.51
C ASN A 165 -15.90 -3.82 13.35
N ASN A 166 -14.95 -3.39 14.18
CA ASN A 166 -14.09 -4.22 15.02
C ASN A 166 -13.15 -5.17 14.26
N ILE A 167 -13.01 -5.00 12.95
CA ILE A 167 -12.02 -5.70 12.13
C ILE A 167 -10.91 -4.72 11.80
N THR A 168 -9.66 -5.16 11.98
CA THR A 168 -8.48 -4.37 11.60
C THR A 168 -7.92 -4.89 10.28
N HIS A 169 -7.97 -4.04 9.26
CA HIS A 169 -7.36 -4.25 7.95
C HIS A 169 -5.95 -3.69 7.98
N ILE A 170 -4.99 -4.44 7.45
CA ILE A 170 -3.57 -4.08 7.37
C ILE A 170 -3.20 -3.98 5.89
N LEU A 171 -2.89 -2.78 5.41
CA LEU A 171 -2.25 -2.61 4.11
C LEU A 171 -0.75 -2.77 4.35
N ALA A 172 -0.19 -3.87 3.88
CA ALA A 172 1.10 -4.35 4.30
C ALA A 172 2.29 -3.63 3.62
N GLY A 173 2.05 -2.92 2.49
CA GLY A 173 3.17 -2.59 1.61
C GLY A 173 3.90 -3.88 1.25
N ASP A 174 5.21 -3.80 1.22
CA ASP A 174 6.08 -4.94 0.91
C ASP A 174 6.58 -5.72 2.13
N GLU A 175 6.06 -5.43 3.32
CA GLU A 175 6.25 -6.32 4.47
C GLU A 175 5.65 -7.71 4.21
N CYS A 176 4.70 -7.78 3.25
CA CYS A 176 4.05 -8.99 2.79
C CYS A 176 3.74 -8.87 1.30
N TYR A 177 4.58 -9.47 0.44
CA TYR A 177 4.41 -9.39 -1.02
C TYR A 177 3.15 -10.07 -1.52
N ILE A 178 2.93 -11.32 -1.08
CA ILE A 178 1.86 -12.20 -1.55
C ILE A 178 1.15 -12.86 -0.37
N ASN A 179 -0.07 -13.34 -0.60
CA ASN A 179 -0.90 -13.96 0.44
C ASN A 179 -0.23 -15.15 1.14
N ASN A 180 0.66 -15.86 0.44
CA ASN A 180 1.41 -16.98 0.99
C ASN A 180 2.31 -16.57 2.16
N CYS A 181 2.78 -15.31 2.22
CA CYS A 181 3.54 -14.82 3.37
C CYS A 181 2.75 -14.99 4.68
N ILE A 182 1.50 -14.55 4.67
CA ILE A 182 0.61 -14.64 5.84
C ILE A 182 0.10 -16.07 6.05
N ALA A 183 -0.33 -16.75 4.97
CA ALA A 183 -0.91 -18.08 5.05
C ALA A 183 0.06 -19.12 5.65
N HIS A 184 1.34 -18.98 5.37
CA HIS A 184 2.39 -19.92 5.82
C HIS A 184 3.34 -19.32 6.85
N ARG A 185 3.15 -18.06 7.27
CA ARG A 185 4.04 -17.31 8.17
C ARG A 185 5.48 -17.25 7.66
N ILE A 186 5.63 -17.08 6.35
CA ILE A 186 6.92 -16.95 5.68
C ILE A 186 7.15 -15.46 5.39
N PRO A 187 8.24 -14.85 5.91
CA PRO A 187 8.55 -13.45 5.61
C PRO A 187 8.73 -13.22 4.11
N THR A 188 8.56 -11.99 3.66
CA THR A 188 8.99 -11.59 2.30
C THR A 188 10.47 -11.92 2.10
N GLY A 189 10.85 -12.30 0.87
CA GLY A 189 12.25 -12.59 0.55
C GLY A 189 13.08 -11.33 0.33
N ALA A 190 12.46 -10.25 -0.11
CA ALA A 190 13.07 -8.94 -0.27
C ALA A 190 12.99 -8.14 1.04
N TYR A 191 13.75 -8.52 2.04
CA TYR A 191 13.78 -7.87 3.35
C TYR A 191 15.08 -7.06 3.57
N TYR A 192 14.95 -5.95 4.27
CA TYR A 192 16.06 -5.22 4.89
C TYR A 192 16.40 -5.79 6.26
N ASN A 193 15.37 -6.12 7.06
CA ASN A 193 15.51 -6.68 8.41
C ASN A 193 14.63 -7.92 8.56
N LEU A 194 15.25 -9.11 8.53
CA LEU A 194 14.56 -10.39 8.59
C LEU A 194 13.77 -10.58 9.89
N GLU A 195 14.30 -10.12 11.02
CA GLU A 195 13.63 -10.29 12.32
C GLU A 195 12.32 -9.48 12.36
N LYS A 196 12.34 -8.24 11.86
CA LYS A 196 11.12 -7.43 11.73
C LYS A 196 10.13 -8.03 10.75
N SER A 197 10.60 -8.56 9.61
CA SER A 197 9.71 -9.23 8.64
C SER A 197 9.10 -10.51 9.21
N ARG A 198 9.84 -11.28 10.02
CA ARG A 198 9.29 -12.41 10.78
C ARG A 198 8.24 -11.96 11.79
N ALA A 199 8.55 -10.93 12.58
CA ALA A 199 7.61 -10.37 13.54
C ALA A 199 6.32 -9.87 12.87
N PHE A 200 6.39 -9.37 11.63
CA PHE A 200 5.22 -8.99 10.85
C PHE A 200 4.30 -10.18 10.59
N VAL A 201 4.80 -11.23 9.96
CA VAL A 201 3.98 -12.39 9.61
C VAL A 201 3.45 -13.12 10.84
N GLU A 202 4.24 -13.22 11.93
CA GLU A 202 3.79 -13.80 13.19
C GLU A 202 2.62 -13.01 13.78
N LYS A 203 2.74 -11.69 13.87
CA LYS A 203 1.71 -10.83 14.45
C LYS A 203 0.42 -10.82 13.63
N TYR A 204 0.56 -10.64 12.31
CA TYR A 204 -0.58 -10.36 11.46
C TYR A 204 -1.22 -11.60 10.80
N SER A 205 -0.68 -12.81 11.04
CA SER A 205 -1.35 -14.08 10.71
C SER A 205 -2.50 -14.45 11.66
N ASP A 206 -2.70 -13.69 12.73
CA ASP A 206 -3.86 -13.86 13.61
C ASP A 206 -5.15 -13.48 12.85
N LYS A 207 -6.18 -14.34 12.96
CA LYS A 207 -7.47 -14.21 12.25
C LYS A 207 -8.26 -12.93 12.57
N LYS A 208 -7.88 -12.20 13.61
CA LYS A 208 -8.46 -10.87 13.92
C LYS A 208 -8.03 -9.79 12.94
N TYR A 209 -6.96 -10.01 12.18
CA TYR A 209 -6.48 -9.11 11.13
C TYR A 209 -6.91 -9.56 9.74
N ARG A 210 -7.04 -8.59 8.84
CA ARG A 210 -7.21 -8.82 7.40
C ARG A 210 -6.05 -8.14 6.69
N VAL A 211 -5.03 -8.91 6.31
CA VAL A 211 -3.85 -8.40 5.60
C VAL A 211 -4.14 -8.27 4.12
N HIS A 212 -3.77 -7.16 3.54
CA HIS A 212 -3.88 -6.84 2.13
C HIS A 212 -2.47 -6.63 1.57
N THR A 213 -2.12 -7.43 0.61
CA THR A 213 -0.83 -7.43 -0.08
C THR A 213 -0.87 -6.50 -1.29
N PHE A 214 0.28 -6.12 -1.82
CA PHE A 214 0.36 -5.24 -3.00
C PHE A 214 0.73 -6.00 -4.27
N HIS A 215 1.26 -7.23 -4.14
CA HIS A 215 1.82 -7.99 -5.25
C HIS A 215 1.20 -9.37 -5.48
N ASP A 216 0.18 -9.76 -4.73
CA ASP A 216 -0.49 -11.04 -4.98
C ASP A 216 -1.21 -11.03 -6.32
N ILE A 217 -1.01 -12.07 -7.13
CA ILE A 217 -1.62 -12.17 -8.47
C ILE A 217 -3.15 -12.21 -8.43
N SER A 218 -3.74 -12.68 -7.33
CA SER A 218 -5.19 -12.77 -7.15
C SER A 218 -5.87 -11.42 -6.92
N LEU A 219 -5.10 -10.33 -6.70
CA LEU A 219 -5.66 -8.99 -6.52
C LEU A 219 -6.52 -8.58 -7.73
N LYS A 220 -7.57 -7.84 -7.42
CA LYS A 220 -8.50 -7.26 -8.40
C LYS A 220 -8.72 -5.78 -8.09
N THR A 221 -9.24 -5.06 -9.06
CA THR A 221 -9.80 -3.74 -8.81
C THR A 221 -11.21 -3.91 -8.28
N GLU A 222 -11.38 -3.77 -6.96
CA GLU A 222 -12.67 -4.02 -6.30
C GLU A 222 -12.80 -3.26 -4.98
N LYS A 223 -14.04 -3.10 -4.54
CA LYS A 223 -14.37 -2.61 -3.20
C LYS A 223 -14.19 -3.75 -2.19
N ILE A 224 -13.42 -3.50 -1.12
CA ILE A 224 -13.14 -4.44 -0.02
C ILE A 224 -14.12 -4.23 1.15
N ILE A 225 -14.38 -2.97 1.53
CA ILE A 225 -15.33 -2.54 2.56
C ILE A 225 -16.11 -1.29 2.14
#